data_12b2be834718a101658f5601da8aaef6
#
_entry.id   12b2be834718a101658f5601da8aaef6
#
_cell.length_a   1.000
_cell.length_b   1.000
_cell.length_c   1.000
_cell.angle_alpha   90.00
_cell.angle_beta   90.00
_cell.angle_gamma   90.00
#
_symmetry.space_group_name_H-M   'P 1'
#
loop_
_entity.id
_entity.type
_entity.pdbx_description
1 polymer ?
#
loop_
_entity_poly.entity_id
_entity_poly.type
_entity_poly.pdbx_seq_one_letter_code
_entity_poly.pdbx_strand_id
1 'polypeptide(L)'
;MGKYQIDSNGYYGIYGGAYIPEILYRAVKELENAYMPILESEEFKKEYHELLKDYVGRPSPLYYARRMSEKYGCRLYLKREDLNHTGAHKINNAVGQILLARKMGKKRIIAETGAGQHGVATATVCALMDMPCVVYMGAEDVKRQHVNVERMKMLGAEVRAVTSGNMTLKDATNEAIRDWCCHPEETFYIIGSTVGPHPYPDMVARLQSIISEEIKWQLQEKIGRDYPDYLMACVGGGSN
;
A
#
# COMPACT_ATOMS: atom_id res chain seq x y z
N MET A 1 20.72 3.06 3.82
CA MET A 1 19.40 2.59 4.30
C MET A 1 19.58 1.94 5.65
N GLY A 2 18.85 2.39 6.66
CA GLY A 2 18.74 1.62 7.90
C GLY A 2 18.13 0.26 7.55
N LYS A 3 18.78 -0.83 7.97
CA LYS A 3 18.18 -2.16 7.83
C LYS A 3 16.89 -2.16 8.64
N TYR A 4 15.79 -2.60 8.04
CA TYR A 4 14.59 -2.94 8.79
C TYR A 4 14.99 -3.99 9.82
N GLN A 5 14.84 -3.65 11.10
CA GLN A 5 15.25 -4.54 12.19
C GLN A 5 14.10 -5.50 12.52
N ILE A 6 13.79 -6.36 11.56
CA ILE A 6 12.83 -7.45 11.74
C ILE A 6 13.58 -8.74 12.04
N ASP A 7 13.13 -9.51 13.01
CA ASP A 7 13.70 -10.83 13.29
C ASP A 7 13.12 -11.93 12.38
N SER A 8 13.63 -13.15 12.49
CA SER A 8 13.18 -14.29 11.69
C SER A 8 11.72 -14.71 11.91
N ASN A 9 11.08 -14.21 12.96
CA ASN A 9 9.69 -14.50 13.30
C ASN A 9 8.74 -13.32 12.95
N GLY A 10 9.28 -12.29 12.31
CA GLY A 10 8.50 -11.13 11.91
C GLY A 10 8.27 -10.09 13.01
N TYR A 11 9.12 -10.03 14.02
CA TYR A 11 9.01 -9.05 15.11
C TYR A 11 9.96 -7.87 14.94
N TYR A 12 9.48 -6.70 15.33
CA TYR A 12 10.20 -5.45 15.55
C TYR A 12 10.28 -5.21 17.06
N GLY A 13 11.23 -5.82 17.75
CA GLY A 13 11.29 -5.86 19.20
C GLY A 13 10.11 -6.66 19.79
N ILE A 14 9.23 -5.99 20.55
CA ILE A 14 8.04 -6.62 21.16
C ILE A 14 6.80 -6.60 20.26
N TYR A 15 6.85 -5.95 19.10
CA TYR A 15 5.73 -5.78 18.17
C TYR A 15 5.92 -6.64 16.92
N GLY A 16 4.83 -7.09 16.31
CA GLY A 16 4.86 -7.85 15.05
C GLY A 16 4.36 -9.28 15.20
N GLY A 17 4.96 -10.19 14.41
CA GLY A 17 4.55 -11.58 14.33
C GLY A 17 3.36 -11.82 13.38
N ALA A 18 2.84 -13.04 13.35
CA ALA A 18 1.75 -13.47 12.45
C ALA A 18 0.61 -14.10 13.26
N TYR A 19 -0.23 -13.27 13.85
CA TYR A 19 -1.43 -13.69 14.57
C TYR A 19 -2.60 -13.80 13.60
N ILE A 20 -2.83 -15.01 13.08
CA ILE A 20 -3.82 -15.30 12.02
C ILE A 20 -4.64 -16.53 12.39
N PRO A 21 -5.84 -16.70 11.81
CA PRO A 21 -6.56 -17.96 11.83
C PRO A 21 -5.70 -19.10 11.26
N GLU A 22 -5.75 -20.29 11.88
CA GLU A 22 -4.93 -21.44 11.48
C GLU A 22 -5.09 -21.79 9.99
N ILE A 23 -6.29 -21.65 9.44
CA ILE A 23 -6.58 -21.91 8.03
C ILE A 23 -5.76 -21.04 7.07
N LEU A 24 -5.31 -19.85 7.50
CA LEU A 24 -4.48 -18.94 6.71
C LEU A 24 -2.98 -19.20 6.84
N TYR A 25 -2.58 -20.09 7.75
CA TYR A 25 -1.15 -20.33 8.02
C TYR A 25 -0.38 -20.69 6.75
N ARG A 26 -0.92 -21.60 5.95
CA ARG A 26 -0.29 -22.02 4.70
C ARG A 26 -0.14 -20.87 3.69
N ALA A 27 -1.19 -20.06 3.52
CA ALA A 27 -1.17 -18.93 2.57
C ALA A 27 -0.20 -17.83 3.01
N VAL A 28 -0.13 -17.53 4.32
CA VAL A 28 0.80 -16.54 4.86
C VAL A 28 2.25 -17.05 4.79
N LYS A 29 2.47 -18.35 5.06
CA LYS A 29 3.81 -18.96 4.95
C LYS A 29 4.29 -19.05 3.50
N GLU A 30 3.40 -19.30 2.56
CA GLU A 30 3.69 -19.22 1.12
C GLU A 30 4.16 -17.82 0.75
N LEU A 31 3.44 -16.77 1.20
CA LEU A 31 3.81 -15.38 0.98
C LEU A 31 5.17 -15.04 1.62
N GLU A 32 5.38 -15.42 2.88
CA GLU A 32 6.64 -15.21 3.61
C GLU A 32 7.85 -15.80 2.87
N ASN A 33 7.69 -17.00 2.31
CA ASN A 33 8.76 -17.65 1.57
C ASN A 33 9.00 -17.04 0.18
N ALA A 34 7.95 -16.47 -0.44
CA ALA A 34 7.99 -15.99 -1.82
C ALA A 34 8.38 -14.52 -1.95
N TYR A 35 7.98 -13.65 -0.99
CA TYR A 35 8.03 -12.19 -1.21
C TYR A 35 9.46 -11.66 -1.41
N MET A 36 10.42 -12.04 -0.57
CA MET A 36 11.79 -11.52 -0.69
C MET A 36 12.49 -11.99 -1.97
N PRO A 37 12.51 -13.31 -2.31
CA PRO A 37 13.10 -13.74 -3.57
C PRO A 37 12.49 -13.06 -4.81
N ILE A 38 11.17 -12.81 -4.80
CA ILE A 38 10.49 -12.12 -5.91
C ILE A 38 10.86 -10.64 -5.93
N LEU A 39 10.75 -9.92 -4.81
CA LEU A 39 11.06 -8.49 -4.72
C LEU A 39 12.52 -8.16 -5.09
N GLU A 40 13.44 -9.07 -4.79
CA GLU A 40 14.87 -8.91 -5.08
C GLU A 40 15.24 -9.33 -6.50
N SER A 41 14.36 -10.03 -7.23
CA SER A 41 14.64 -10.44 -8.61
C SER A 41 14.75 -9.26 -9.55
N GLU A 42 15.68 -9.31 -10.50
CA GLU A 42 15.87 -8.25 -11.49
C GLU A 42 14.64 -8.07 -12.40
N GLU A 43 13.93 -9.14 -12.68
CA GLU A 43 12.69 -9.10 -13.46
C GLU A 43 11.60 -8.28 -12.73
N PHE A 44 11.39 -8.55 -11.44
CA PHE A 44 10.42 -7.79 -10.63
C PHE A 44 10.82 -6.32 -10.52
N LYS A 45 12.08 -6.04 -10.18
CA LYS A 45 12.58 -4.67 -10.05
C LYS A 45 12.38 -3.88 -11.34
N LYS A 46 12.69 -4.48 -12.48
CA LYS A 46 12.51 -3.84 -13.79
C LYS A 46 11.03 -3.51 -14.04
N GLU A 47 10.13 -4.50 -13.95
CA GLU A 47 8.71 -4.32 -14.20
C GLU A 47 8.10 -3.32 -13.20
N TYR A 48 8.47 -3.40 -11.93
CA TYR A 48 8.00 -2.49 -10.89
C TYR A 48 8.44 -1.05 -11.15
N HIS A 49 9.71 -0.81 -11.48
CA HIS A 49 10.20 0.54 -11.78
C HIS A 49 9.61 1.11 -13.09
N GLU A 50 9.41 0.29 -14.11
CA GLU A 50 8.72 0.70 -15.33
C GLU A 50 7.29 1.16 -15.03
N LEU A 51 6.52 0.40 -14.26
CA LEU A 51 5.17 0.79 -13.85
C LEU A 51 5.16 2.02 -12.93
N LEU A 52 6.10 2.13 -12.01
CA LEU A 52 6.21 3.32 -11.17
C LEU A 52 6.48 4.58 -12.01
N LYS A 53 7.32 4.47 -13.03
CA LYS A 53 7.66 5.59 -13.92
C LYS A 53 6.53 5.92 -14.88
N ASP A 54 6.09 4.94 -15.66
CA ASP A 54 5.27 5.19 -16.85
C ASP A 54 3.76 5.14 -16.55
N TYR A 55 3.35 4.44 -15.49
CA TYR A 55 1.95 4.32 -15.09
C TYR A 55 1.60 5.15 -13.85
N VAL A 56 2.45 5.13 -12.83
CA VAL A 56 2.21 5.91 -11.59
C VAL A 56 2.62 7.37 -11.76
N GLY A 57 3.64 7.65 -12.58
CA GLY A 57 4.13 9.00 -12.82
C GLY A 57 5.22 9.44 -11.84
N ARG A 58 6.01 8.47 -11.34
CA ARG A 58 7.15 8.76 -10.46
C ARG A 58 8.39 9.18 -11.26
N PRO A 59 9.33 9.96 -10.66
CA PRO A 59 9.33 10.43 -9.27
C PRO A 59 8.29 11.52 -9.00
N SER A 60 7.61 11.46 -7.86
CA SER A 60 6.72 12.55 -7.45
C SER A 60 7.54 13.81 -7.09
N PRO A 61 7.06 15.03 -7.40
CA PRO A 61 7.82 16.24 -7.14
C PRO A 61 8.06 16.50 -5.65
N LEU A 62 9.26 17.00 -5.32
CA LEU A 62 9.53 17.66 -4.06
C LEU A 62 9.37 19.18 -4.26
N TYR A 63 8.18 19.72 -3.94
CA TYR A 63 7.78 21.08 -4.23
C TYR A 63 8.16 22.04 -3.11
N TYR A 64 8.89 23.14 -3.45
CA TYR A 64 9.15 24.21 -2.51
C TYR A 64 7.92 25.10 -2.35
N ALA A 65 7.31 25.07 -1.17
CA ALA A 65 6.10 25.82 -0.85
C ALA A 65 6.45 27.26 -0.40
N ARG A 66 6.79 28.13 -1.37
CA ARG A 66 7.31 29.49 -1.11
C ARG A 66 6.47 30.28 -0.12
N ARG A 67 5.16 30.45 -0.38
CA ARG A 67 4.27 31.25 0.47
C ARG A 67 4.16 30.69 1.90
N MET A 68 4.14 29.37 2.05
CA MET A 68 4.15 28.75 3.38
C MET A 68 5.51 28.94 4.07
N SER A 69 6.60 28.83 3.33
CA SER A 69 7.94 29.05 3.84
C SER A 69 8.11 30.48 4.38
N GLU A 70 7.64 31.47 3.63
CA GLU A 70 7.64 32.88 4.06
C GLU A 70 6.77 33.08 5.31
N LYS A 71 5.56 32.50 5.33
CA LYS A 71 4.63 32.62 6.45
C LYS A 71 5.18 32.02 7.76
N TYR A 72 5.88 30.90 7.68
CA TYR A 72 6.36 30.16 8.86
C TYR A 72 7.83 30.38 9.17
N GLY A 73 8.56 31.19 8.38
CA GLY A 73 9.97 31.49 8.61
C GLY A 73 10.91 30.29 8.47
N CYS A 74 10.56 29.31 7.65
CA CYS A 74 11.36 28.09 7.42
C CYS A 74 11.25 27.65 5.96
N ARG A 75 12.19 26.82 5.48
CA ARG A 75 12.11 26.23 4.14
C ARG A 75 11.20 25.02 4.20
N LEU A 76 10.00 25.12 3.62
CA LEU A 76 9.00 24.05 3.61
C LEU A 76 8.92 23.41 2.24
N TYR A 77 9.11 22.09 2.20
CA TYR A 77 8.99 21.26 1.01
C TYR A 77 7.85 20.26 1.15
N LEU A 78 7.07 20.08 0.10
CA LEU A 78 5.99 19.09 0.03
C LEU A 78 6.38 17.98 -0.93
N LYS A 79 6.43 16.74 -0.44
CA LYS A 79 6.53 15.55 -1.27
C LYS A 79 5.14 15.24 -1.84
N ARG A 80 4.95 15.50 -3.13
CA ARG A 80 3.65 15.58 -3.79
C ARG A 80 3.13 14.20 -4.25
N GLU A 81 2.86 13.30 -3.30
CA GLU A 81 2.27 11.98 -3.59
C GLU A 81 0.82 12.07 -4.11
N ASP A 82 0.17 13.20 -3.93
CA ASP A 82 -1.13 13.52 -4.51
C ASP A 82 -1.12 13.68 -6.04
N LEU A 83 0.05 13.84 -6.64
CA LEU A 83 0.22 13.92 -8.10
C LEU A 83 0.46 12.54 -8.75
N ASN A 84 0.62 11.50 -7.97
CA ASN A 84 0.65 10.14 -8.51
C ASN A 84 -0.69 9.75 -9.13
N HIS A 85 -0.67 8.83 -10.08
CA HIS A 85 -1.89 8.19 -10.55
C HIS A 85 -2.73 7.68 -9.38
N THR A 86 -4.02 7.86 -9.39
CA THR A 86 -5.00 7.66 -8.29
C THR A 86 -5.06 8.78 -7.23
N GLY A 87 -4.07 9.69 -7.17
CA GLY A 87 -4.10 10.86 -6.30
C GLY A 87 -3.58 10.61 -4.87
N ALA A 88 -2.80 9.55 -4.65
CA ALA A 88 -2.21 9.24 -3.33
C ALA A 88 -1.03 8.27 -3.43
N HIS A 89 -0.27 8.12 -2.34
CA HIS A 89 0.87 7.19 -2.22
C HIS A 89 0.49 5.70 -2.27
N LYS A 90 -0.78 5.35 -2.10
CA LYS A 90 -1.24 3.95 -2.01
C LYS A 90 -0.93 3.12 -3.26
N ILE A 91 -0.87 3.77 -4.42
CA ILE A 91 -0.57 3.09 -5.69
C ILE A 91 0.82 2.45 -5.72
N ASN A 92 1.82 3.04 -5.04
CA ASN A 92 3.18 2.50 -5.00
C ASN A 92 3.19 1.06 -4.48
N ASN A 93 2.54 0.86 -3.34
CA ASN A 93 2.40 -0.43 -2.70
C ASN A 93 1.50 -1.38 -3.51
N ALA A 94 0.37 -0.89 -4.03
CA ALA A 94 -0.57 -1.71 -4.79
C ALA A 94 0.08 -2.30 -6.06
N VAL A 95 0.89 -1.53 -6.79
CA VAL A 95 1.66 -2.01 -7.95
C VAL A 95 2.62 -3.15 -7.54
N GLY A 96 3.35 -2.98 -6.45
CA GLY A 96 4.27 -4.04 -5.99
C GLY A 96 3.55 -5.31 -5.58
N GLN A 97 2.45 -5.19 -4.84
CA GLN A 97 1.69 -6.35 -4.37
C GLN A 97 0.96 -7.08 -5.50
N ILE A 98 0.42 -6.38 -6.51
CA ILE A 98 -0.23 -7.05 -7.64
C ILE A 98 0.77 -7.83 -8.50
N LEU A 99 1.98 -7.30 -8.70
CA LEU A 99 3.06 -8.01 -9.39
C LEU A 99 3.46 -9.26 -8.62
N LEU A 100 3.58 -9.16 -7.30
CA LEU A 100 3.86 -10.30 -6.42
C LEU A 100 2.76 -11.36 -6.52
N ALA A 101 1.49 -10.96 -6.42
CA ALA A 101 0.33 -11.86 -6.55
C ALA A 101 0.34 -12.63 -7.88
N ARG A 102 0.63 -11.95 -9.00
CA ARG A 102 0.77 -12.58 -10.33
C ARG A 102 1.90 -13.60 -10.37
N LYS A 103 3.08 -13.24 -9.86
CA LYS A 103 4.24 -14.15 -9.82
C LYS A 103 4.00 -15.37 -8.91
N MET A 104 3.19 -15.22 -7.88
CA MET A 104 2.72 -16.33 -7.04
C MET A 104 1.57 -17.15 -7.67
N GLY A 105 1.08 -16.77 -8.85
CA GLY A 105 0.00 -17.48 -9.54
C GLY A 105 -1.39 -17.31 -8.93
N LYS A 106 -1.60 -16.30 -8.10
CA LYS A 106 -2.91 -16.01 -7.48
C LYS A 106 -3.92 -15.57 -8.54
N LYS A 107 -5.20 -15.88 -8.31
CA LYS A 107 -6.28 -15.73 -9.31
C LYS A 107 -7.26 -14.62 -9.00
N ARG A 108 -7.33 -14.16 -7.74
CA ARG A 108 -8.20 -13.07 -7.32
C ARG A 108 -7.53 -12.21 -6.25
N ILE A 109 -7.97 -10.98 -6.20
CA ILE A 109 -7.49 -9.99 -5.23
C ILE A 109 -8.63 -9.58 -4.31
N ILE A 110 -8.32 -9.46 -3.02
CA ILE A 110 -9.19 -8.78 -2.06
C ILE A 110 -8.43 -7.62 -1.41
N ALA A 111 -9.17 -6.62 -0.97
CA ALA A 111 -8.64 -5.52 -0.17
C ALA A 111 -9.70 -4.99 0.80
N GLU A 112 -9.26 -4.36 1.88
CA GLU A 112 -10.08 -3.50 2.73
C GLU A 112 -9.84 -2.03 2.38
N THR A 113 -10.81 -1.18 2.67
CA THR A 113 -10.61 0.26 2.58
C THR A 113 -11.53 1.02 3.54
N GLY A 114 -11.04 2.13 4.10
CA GLY A 114 -11.84 3.09 4.87
C GLY A 114 -12.16 4.32 4.01
N ALA A 115 -11.21 5.26 3.89
CA ALA A 115 -11.38 6.47 3.07
C ALA A 115 -11.47 6.21 1.54
N GLY A 116 -11.27 4.97 1.10
CA GLY A 116 -11.41 4.58 -0.31
C GLY A 116 -10.13 4.66 -1.13
N GLN A 117 -9.08 5.35 -0.69
CA GLN A 117 -7.86 5.54 -1.49
C GLN A 117 -7.11 4.23 -1.75
N HIS A 118 -7.04 3.34 -0.75
CA HIS A 118 -6.45 2.04 -0.94
C HIS A 118 -7.28 1.16 -1.88
N GLY A 119 -8.61 1.16 -1.71
CA GLY A 119 -9.53 0.45 -2.60
C GLY A 119 -9.40 0.90 -4.05
N VAL A 120 -9.34 2.22 -4.30
CA VAL A 120 -9.13 2.76 -5.65
C VAL A 120 -7.78 2.33 -6.22
N ALA A 121 -6.69 2.40 -5.44
CA ALA A 121 -5.37 1.96 -5.88
C ALA A 121 -5.37 0.46 -6.23
N THR A 122 -5.99 -0.38 -5.38
CA THR A 122 -6.11 -1.82 -5.63
C THR A 122 -6.95 -2.12 -6.87
N ALA A 123 -8.14 -1.51 -6.99
CA ALA A 123 -8.98 -1.66 -8.18
C ALA A 123 -8.25 -1.24 -9.46
N THR A 124 -7.46 -0.16 -9.40
CA THR A 124 -6.66 0.35 -10.53
C THR A 124 -5.63 -0.69 -11.01
N VAL A 125 -4.85 -1.26 -10.10
CA VAL A 125 -3.84 -2.26 -10.48
C VAL A 125 -4.46 -3.60 -10.88
N CYS A 126 -5.62 -3.95 -10.33
CA CYS A 126 -6.37 -5.12 -10.74
C CYS A 126 -6.92 -4.97 -12.16
N ALA A 127 -7.46 -3.80 -12.51
CA ALA A 127 -7.88 -3.48 -13.88
C ALA A 127 -6.70 -3.52 -14.86
N LEU A 128 -5.53 -2.96 -14.46
CA LEU A 128 -4.32 -3.00 -15.28
C LEU A 128 -3.86 -4.43 -15.58
N MET A 129 -4.00 -5.34 -14.62
CA MET A 129 -3.51 -6.73 -14.71
C MET A 129 -4.58 -7.75 -15.07
N ASP A 130 -5.80 -7.29 -15.37
CA ASP A 130 -6.97 -8.15 -15.66
C ASP A 130 -7.21 -9.21 -14.57
N MET A 131 -7.19 -8.77 -13.30
CA MET A 131 -7.41 -9.65 -12.15
C MET A 131 -8.72 -9.31 -11.43
N PRO A 132 -9.58 -10.31 -11.12
CA PRO A 132 -10.78 -10.11 -10.32
C PRO A 132 -10.46 -9.46 -8.97
N CYS A 133 -11.25 -8.44 -8.61
CA CYS A 133 -11.01 -7.63 -7.41
C CYS A 133 -12.29 -7.46 -6.59
N VAL A 134 -12.21 -7.78 -5.29
CA VAL A 134 -13.25 -7.48 -4.32
C VAL A 134 -12.70 -6.54 -3.26
N VAL A 135 -13.38 -5.42 -3.05
CA VAL A 135 -13.00 -4.42 -2.04
C VAL A 135 -14.06 -4.36 -0.95
N TYR A 136 -13.67 -4.64 0.27
CA TYR A 136 -14.51 -4.53 1.47
C TYR A 136 -14.43 -3.12 2.03
N MET A 137 -15.58 -2.52 2.30
CA MET A 137 -15.68 -1.16 2.82
C MET A 137 -16.83 -1.05 3.81
N GLY A 138 -16.63 -0.43 4.96
CA GLY A 138 -17.70 -0.23 5.93
C GLY A 138 -18.86 0.58 5.34
N ALA A 139 -20.10 0.21 5.63
CA ALA A 139 -21.28 0.86 5.02
C ALA A 139 -21.36 2.36 5.32
N GLU A 140 -20.86 2.82 6.48
CA GLU A 140 -20.76 4.25 6.78
C GLU A 140 -19.69 4.93 5.93
N ASP A 141 -18.56 4.26 5.68
CA ASP A 141 -17.51 4.79 4.81
C ASP A 141 -17.95 4.82 3.35
N VAL A 142 -18.72 3.82 2.89
CA VAL A 142 -19.34 3.81 1.53
C VAL A 142 -20.18 5.06 1.30
N LYS A 143 -21.00 5.46 2.28
CA LYS A 143 -21.82 6.68 2.18
C LYS A 143 -20.96 7.94 2.12
N ARG A 144 -19.95 8.04 3.00
CA ARG A 144 -19.06 9.22 3.11
C ARG A 144 -18.18 9.40 1.88
N GLN A 145 -17.76 8.29 1.27
CA GLN A 145 -16.73 8.23 0.24
C GLN A 145 -17.28 7.69 -1.10
N HIS A 146 -18.55 7.97 -1.41
CA HIS A 146 -19.23 7.40 -2.58
C HIS A 146 -18.48 7.65 -3.91
N VAL A 147 -17.77 8.77 -4.05
CA VAL A 147 -16.96 9.07 -5.24
C VAL A 147 -15.86 8.02 -5.45
N ASN A 148 -15.19 7.59 -4.39
CA ASN A 148 -14.20 6.52 -4.47
C ASN A 148 -14.85 5.16 -4.75
N VAL A 149 -16.05 4.92 -4.25
CA VAL A 149 -16.83 3.71 -4.56
C VAL A 149 -17.14 3.64 -6.06
N GLU A 150 -17.62 4.72 -6.64
CA GLU A 150 -17.89 4.77 -8.09
C GLU A 150 -16.61 4.60 -8.93
N ARG A 151 -15.49 5.19 -8.50
CA ARG A 151 -14.19 4.96 -9.17
C ARG A 151 -13.78 3.48 -9.16
N MET A 152 -13.94 2.79 -8.02
CA MET A 152 -13.65 1.35 -7.91
C MET A 152 -14.54 0.52 -8.83
N LYS A 153 -15.84 0.82 -8.89
CA LYS A 153 -16.79 0.15 -9.78
C LYS A 153 -16.48 0.38 -11.25
N MET A 154 -16.14 1.61 -11.66
CA MET A 154 -15.72 1.94 -13.03
C MET A 154 -14.47 1.14 -13.45
N LEU A 155 -13.59 0.81 -12.51
CA LEU A 155 -12.41 -0.02 -12.72
C LEU A 155 -12.72 -1.54 -12.70
N GLY A 156 -13.99 -1.93 -12.57
CA GLY A 156 -14.43 -3.31 -12.58
C GLY A 156 -14.33 -4.04 -11.23
N ALA A 157 -13.99 -3.35 -10.15
CA ALA A 157 -13.95 -3.97 -8.83
C ALA A 157 -15.36 -4.12 -8.23
N GLU A 158 -15.61 -5.26 -7.59
CA GLU A 158 -16.78 -5.45 -6.73
C GLU A 158 -16.55 -4.76 -5.38
N VAL A 159 -17.41 -3.81 -5.01
CA VAL A 159 -17.35 -3.16 -3.70
C VAL A 159 -18.43 -3.75 -2.79
N ARG A 160 -18.00 -4.43 -1.72
CA ARG A 160 -18.88 -5.03 -0.72
C ARG A 160 -18.99 -4.15 0.51
N ALA A 161 -20.20 -3.60 0.73
CA ALA A 161 -20.50 -2.82 1.92
C ALA A 161 -20.66 -3.74 3.14
N VAL A 162 -19.88 -3.47 4.19
CA VAL A 162 -19.90 -4.24 5.44
C VAL A 162 -20.81 -3.54 6.45
N THR A 163 -21.86 -4.23 6.88
CA THR A 163 -22.90 -3.72 7.79
C THR A 163 -22.75 -4.21 9.23
N SER A 164 -21.76 -5.03 9.53
CA SER A 164 -21.46 -5.50 10.88
C SER A 164 -20.69 -4.46 11.69
N GLY A 165 -20.74 -4.57 13.01
CA GLY A 165 -20.00 -3.73 13.95
C GLY A 165 -20.32 -2.24 13.82
N ASN A 166 -19.30 -1.42 13.76
CA ASN A 166 -19.41 0.04 13.56
C ASN A 166 -19.46 0.46 12.09
N MET A 167 -19.48 -0.50 11.17
CA MET A 167 -19.54 -0.28 9.73
C MET A 167 -18.38 0.59 9.19
N THR A 168 -17.18 0.41 9.74
CA THR A 168 -15.96 1.16 9.41
C THR A 168 -14.81 0.25 8.99
N LEU A 169 -13.61 0.81 8.80
CA LEU A 169 -12.41 0.10 8.34
C LEU A 169 -12.11 -1.20 9.10
N LYS A 170 -12.26 -1.22 10.43
CA LYS A 170 -12.02 -2.44 11.23
C LYS A 170 -12.94 -3.59 10.80
N ASP A 171 -14.20 -3.29 10.57
CA ASP A 171 -15.20 -4.30 10.18
C ASP A 171 -14.96 -4.76 8.74
N ALA A 172 -14.56 -3.84 7.86
CA ALA A 172 -14.13 -4.15 6.50
C ALA A 172 -12.91 -5.10 6.49
N THR A 173 -11.92 -4.85 7.34
CA THR A 173 -10.76 -5.74 7.51
C THR A 173 -11.17 -7.13 7.99
N ASN A 174 -12.06 -7.20 8.99
CA ASN A 174 -12.55 -8.48 9.48
C ASN A 174 -13.27 -9.29 8.40
N GLU A 175 -14.06 -8.62 7.56
CA GLU A 175 -14.79 -9.29 6.48
C GLU A 175 -13.87 -9.75 5.35
N ALA A 176 -12.86 -8.93 5.00
CA ALA A 176 -11.82 -9.33 4.06
C ALA A 176 -11.06 -10.58 4.55
N ILE A 177 -10.73 -10.65 5.83
CA ILE A 177 -10.08 -11.84 6.42
C ILE A 177 -11.00 -13.06 6.37
N ARG A 178 -12.31 -12.91 6.63
CA ARG A 178 -13.27 -14.01 6.51
C ARG A 178 -13.35 -14.55 5.08
N ASP A 179 -13.42 -13.67 4.09
CA ASP A 179 -13.38 -14.08 2.69
C ASP A 179 -12.05 -14.80 2.37
N TRP A 180 -10.93 -14.28 2.86
CA TRP A 180 -9.64 -14.92 2.66
C TRP A 180 -9.60 -16.34 3.24
N CYS A 181 -10.18 -16.54 4.44
CA CYS A 181 -10.31 -17.87 5.03
C CYS A 181 -11.13 -18.85 4.17
N CYS A 182 -12.09 -18.35 3.39
CA CYS A 182 -12.89 -19.20 2.51
C CYS A 182 -12.15 -19.60 1.22
N HIS A 183 -11.18 -18.80 0.77
CA HIS A 183 -10.47 -18.98 -0.50
C HIS A 183 -8.96 -18.74 -0.36
N PRO A 184 -8.25 -19.41 0.56
CA PRO A 184 -6.87 -19.05 0.91
C PRO A 184 -5.84 -19.34 -0.19
N GLU A 185 -6.10 -20.32 -1.05
CA GLU A 185 -5.12 -20.76 -2.06
C GLU A 185 -5.06 -19.81 -3.27
N GLU A 186 -6.22 -19.39 -3.77
CA GLU A 186 -6.33 -18.57 -4.99
C GLU A 186 -6.31 -17.07 -4.75
N THR A 187 -6.56 -16.65 -3.49
CA THR A 187 -6.71 -15.24 -3.12
C THR A 187 -5.40 -14.64 -2.67
N PHE A 188 -5.10 -13.43 -3.15
CA PHE A 188 -4.09 -12.56 -2.56
C PHE A 188 -4.78 -11.37 -1.88
N TYR A 189 -4.46 -11.14 -0.61
CA TYR A 189 -4.94 -9.99 0.12
C TYR A 189 -3.95 -8.83 -0.06
N ILE A 190 -4.34 -7.78 -0.78
CA ILE A 190 -3.53 -6.56 -0.89
C ILE A 190 -3.81 -5.67 0.32
N ILE A 191 -2.87 -5.56 1.25
CA ILE A 191 -2.98 -4.72 2.44
C ILE A 191 -2.37 -3.34 2.18
N GLY A 192 -3.14 -2.29 2.54
CA GLY A 192 -2.82 -0.92 2.19
C GLY A 192 -1.86 -0.20 3.14
N SER A 193 -1.38 -0.83 4.19
CA SER A 193 -0.55 -0.18 5.21
C SER A 193 0.41 -1.15 5.89
N THR A 194 1.28 -0.64 6.77
CA THR A 194 2.23 -1.45 7.54
C THR A 194 1.55 -2.12 8.74
N VAL A 195 0.46 -2.82 8.46
CA VAL A 195 -0.37 -3.55 9.42
C VAL A 195 -0.58 -4.99 8.95
N GLY A 196 -1.22 -5.80 9.80
CA GLY A 196 -1.49 -7.20 9.48
C GLY A 196 -0.37 -8.15 9.91
N PRO A 197 -0.47 -9.44 9.57
CA PRO A 197 0.52 -10.44 9.93
C PRO A 197 1.82 -10.26 9.14
N HIS A 198 2.94 -10.68 9.72
CA HIS A 198 4.17 -10.86 8.92
C HIS A 198 3.87 -11.79 7.72
N PRO A 199 4.35 -11.48 6.47
CA PRO A 199 5.35 -10.44 6.13
C PRO A 199 4.78 -9.09 5.66
N TYR A 200 3.46 -8.84 5.75
CA TYR A 200 2.85 -7.64 5.22
C TYR A 200 3.49 -6.33 5.68
N PRO A 201 3.77 -6.09 6.97
CA PRO A 201 4.38 -4.84 7.40
C PRO A 201 5.74 -4.58 6.73
N ASP A 202 6.60 -5.59 6.63
CA ASP A 202 7.91 -5.46 5.97
C ASP A 202 7.77 -5.24 4.46
N MET A 203 6.91 -6.01 3.81
CA MET A 203 6.65 -5.88 2.38
C MET A 203 6.13 -4.49 2.01
N VAL A 204 5.14 -3.99 2.74
CA VAL A 204 4.57 -2.66 2.51
C VAL A 204 5.61 -1.57 2.77
N ALA A 205 6.38 -1.67 3.85
CA ALA A 205 7.44 -0.72 4.16
C ALA A 205 8.48 -0.64 3.03
N ARG A 206 8.91 -1.78 2.48
CA ARG A 206 9.85 -1.84 1.34
C ARG A 206 9.29 -1.18 0.09
N LEU A 207 8.05 -1.48 -0.26
CA LEU A 207 7.40 -0.92 -1.45
C LEU A 207 7.11 0.59 -1.31
N GLN A 208 6.87 1.10 -0.09
CA GLN A 208 6.67 2.52 0.17
C GLN A 208 7.97 3.29 0.37
N SER A 209 9.10 2.63 0.60
CA SER A 209 10.39 3.31 0.81
C SER A 209 10.87 4.11 -0.40
N ILE A 210 10.30 3.88 -1.57
CA ILE A 210 10.55 4.70 -2.78
C ILE A 210 10.32 6.20 -2.51
N ILE A 211 9.40 6.55 -1.64
CA ILE A 211 9.14 7.95 -1.23
C ILE A 211 10.37 8.55 -0.57
N SER A 212 10.95 7.86 0.41
CA SER A 212 12.13 8.33 1.14
C SER A 212 13.40 8.30 0.29
N GLU A 213 13.52 7.33 -0.61
CA GLU A 213 14.62 7.26 -1.56
C GLU A 213 14.63 8.48 -2.49
N GLU A 214 13.46 8.83 -3.04
CA GLU A 214 13.32 10.03 -3.87
C GLU A 214 13.56 11.33 -3.08
N ILE A 215 13.05 11.44 -1.84
CA ILE A 215 13.28 12.61 -1.00
C ILE A 215 14.78 12.87 -0.83
N LYS A 216 15.60 11.83 -0.62
CA LYS A 216 17.05 11.98 -0.42
C LYS A 216 17.74 12.64 -1.61
N TRP A 217 17.62 12.08 -2.80
CA TRP A 217 18.29 12.65 -3.97
C TRP A 217 17.69 13.98 -4.41
N GLN A 218 16.35 14.17 -4.25
CA GLN A 218 15.70 15.45 -4.54
C GLN A 218 16.14 16.57 -3.58
N LEU A 219 16.36 16.27 -2.30
CA LEU A 219 16.94 17.22 -1.35
C LEU A 219 18.40 17.50 -1.69
N GLN A 220 19.18 16.48 -2.03
CA GLN A 220 20.58 16.67 -2.46
C GLN A 220 20.67 17.63 -3.64
N GLU A 221 19.82 17.50 -4.65
CA GLU A 221 19.76 18.41 -5.80
C GLU A 221 19.32 19.83 -5.43
N LYS A 222 18.34 19.97 -4.54
CA LYS A 222 17.71 21.27 -4.23
C LYS A 222 18.44 22.08 -3.18
N ILE A 223 19.07 21.42 -2.20
CA ILE A 223 19.65 22.10 -1.03
C ILE A 223 21.05 21.61 -0.65
N GLY A 224 21.65 20.67 -1.43
CA GLY A 224 23.00 20.16 -1.22
C GLY A 224 23.16 19.18 -0.04
N ARG A 225 22.07 18.62 0.47
CA ARG A 225 22.09 17.58 1.51
C ARG A 225 20.91 16.61 1.31
N ASP A 226 21.03 15.36 1.73
CA ASP A 226 20.08 14.29 1.50
C ASP A 226 19.08 14.05 2.65
N TYR A 227 19.00 14.96 3.61
CA TYR A 227 18.10 14.87 4.76
C TYR A 227 17.49 16.23 5.11
N PRO A 228 16.24 16.28 5.60
CA PRO A 228 15.61 17.48 6.17
C PRO A 228 15.97 17.65 7.66
N ASP A 229 15.80 18.85 8.20
CA ASP A 229 15.89 19.07 9.66
C ASP A 229 14.71 18.45 10.40
N TYR A 230 13.53 18.50 9.75
CA TYR A 230 12.28 17.94 10.26
C TYR A 230 11.53 17.21 9.16
N LEU A 231 10.97 16.06 9.47
CA LEU A 231 10.06 15.31 8.63
C LEU A 231 8.69 15.23 9.31
N MET A 232 7.64 15.60 8.57
CA MET A 232 6.26 15.53 9.07
C MET A 232 5.43 14.69 8.11
N ALA A 233 4.70 13.72 8.64
CA ALA A 233 3.79 12.87 7.88
C ALA A 233 2.55 12.53 8.70
N CYS A 234 1.41 12.39 8.03
CA CYS A 234 0.21 11.84 8.65
C CYS A 234 0.39 10.34 8.86
N VAL A 235 0.07 9.84 10.03
CA VAL A 235 0.16 8.41 10.36
C VAL A 235 -1.23 7.84 10.65
N GLY A 236 -1.69 6.93 9.78
CA GLY A 236 -2.79 6.03 10.07
C GLY A 236 -2.23 4.64 10.41
N GLY A 237 -2.15 3.74 9.43
CA GLY A 237 -1.47 2.44 9.58
C GLY A 237 0.03 2.46 9.29
N GLY A 238 0.65 3.61 9.01
CA GLY A 238 2.09 3.76 8.83
C GLY A 238 2.62 3.61 7.40
N SER A 239 1.77 3.67 6.37
CA SER A 239 2.23 3.54 4.97
C SER A 239 2.74 4.86 4.36
N ASN A 240 2.55 5.98 5.03
CA ASN A 240 3.03 7.28 4.58
C ASN A 240 4.36 7.61 5.25
#